data_5f33734c9ecabd8c5a100119843ab275
#
_entry.id   5f33734c9ecabd8c5a100119843ab275
#
_cell.length_a   1.000
_cell.length_b   1.000
_cell.length_c   1.000
_cell.angle_alpha   90.00
_cell.angle_beta   90.00
_cell.angle_gamma   90.00
#
_symmetry.space_group_name_H-M   'P 1'
#
loop_
_entity.id
_entity.type
_entity.pdbx_description
1 polymer ?
#
loop_
_entity_poly.entity_id
_entity_poly.type
_entity_poly.pdbx_seq_one_letter_code
_entity_poly.pdbx_strand_id
1 'polypeptide(L)'
;IGLNEKEAKAKGAVKIGRFPFRSNPTALISGETDGLIKVIVDRDDDKILGVHIIGHNASTLISIASSLMGQEVKAREFSRLIQAHPTTPEALKEAFLDADGLAIHLPKPLRGNAKR
;
A
#
# COMPACT_ATOMS: atom_id res chain seq x y z
N ILE A 1 4.40 -7.49 8.74
CA ILE A 1 3.80 -8.83 8.83
C ILE A 1 3.85 -9.52 7.48
N GLY A 2 3.76 -10.86 7.50
CA GLY A 2 3.81 -11.67 6.28
C GLY A 2 5.20 -11.74 5.67
N LEU A 3 5.26 -12.06 4.37
CA LEU A 3 6.50 -12.26 3.62
C LEU A 3 7.16 -10.92 3.28
N ASN A 4 8.48 -10.89 3.30
CA ASN A 4 9.21 -9.79 2.68
C ASN A 4 9.26 -9.95 1.15
N GLU A 5 9.73 -8.93 0.45
CA GLU A 5 9.73 -8.91 -1.02
C GLU A 5 10.57 -10.05 -1.63
N LYS A 6 11.71 -10.39 -1.02
CA LYS A 6 12.58 -11.48 -1.49
C LYS A 6 11.91 -12.84 -1.32
N GLU A 7 11.32 -13.07 -0.16
CA GLU A 7 10.59 -14.32 0.13
C GLU A 7 9.39 -14.50 -0.77
N ALA A 8 8.62 -13.43 -0.99
CA ALA A 8 7.44 -13.48 -1.84
C ALA A 8 7.80 -13.76 -3.31
N LYS A 9 8.82 -13.07 -3.84
CA LYS A 9 9.33 -13.30 -5.22
C LYS A 9 9.87 -14.72 -5.44
N ALA A 10 10.41 -15.34 -4.40
CA ALA A 10 10.87 -16.73 -4.48
C ALA A 10 9.71 -17.74 -4.59
N LYS A 11 8.49 -17.35 -4.20
CA LYS A 11 7.28 -18.19 -4.27
C LYS A 11 6.47 -18.01 -5.55
N GLY A 12 6.58 -16.86 -6.21
CA GLY A 12 5.81 -16.60 -7.42
C GLY A 12 5.86 -15.14 -7.87
N ALA A 13 5.03 -14.82 -8.85
CA ALA A 13 4.90 -13.46 -9.37
C ALA A 13 4.14 -12.57 -8.37
N VAL A 14 4.68 -11.39 -8.10
CA VAL A 14 4.11 -10.45 -7.14
C VAL A 14 3.92 -9.06 -7.74
N LYS A 15 2.97 -8.32 -7.17
CA LYS A 15 2.80 -6.88 -7.33
C LYS A 15 3.29 -6.21 -6.05
N ILE A 16 4.01 -5.11 -6.19
CA ILE A 16 4.52 -4.33 -5.05
C ILE A 16 3.92 -2.94 -5.12
N GLY A 17 3.25 -2.54 -4.04
CA GLY A 17 2.78 -1.16 -3.89
C GLY A 17 3.55 -0.45 -2.78
N ARG A 18 3.79 0.87 -2.97
CA ARG A 18 4.47 1.72 -2.00
C ARG A 18 3.76 3.06 -1.90
N PHE A 19 3.57 3.52 -0.68
CA PHE A 19 2.98 4.83 -0.45
C PHE A 19 3.72 5.56 0.66
N PRO A 20 4.40 6.68 0.36
CA PRO A 20 5.10 7.48 1.36
C PRO A 20 4.10 8.34 2.15
N PHE A 21 4.30 8.49 3.46
CA PHE A 21 3.41 9.28 4.31
C PHE A 21 3.37 10.76 3.91
N ARG A 22 4.41 11.32 3.30
CA ARG A 22 4.38 12.69 2.75
C ARG A 22 3.29 12.95 1.71
N SER A 23 2.68 11.89 1.16
CA SER A 23 1.54 11.98 0.24
C SER A 23 0.19 11.77 0.92
N ASN A 24 0.18 11.53 2.24
CA ASN A 24 -1.06 11.37 3.02
C ASN A 24 -1.47 12.70 3.64
N PRO A 25 -2.71 13.19 3.40
CA PRO A 25 -3.18 14.48 3.94
C PRO A 25 -3.09 14.59 5.47
N THR A 26 -3.44 13.53 6.19
CA THR A 26 -3.38 13.53 7.66
C THR A 26 -1.95 13.64 8.16
N ALA A 27 -1.00 12.96 7.54
CA ALA A 27 0.41 13.06 7.86
C ALA A 27 0.94 14.49 7.61
N LEU A 28 0.51 15.13 6.52
CA LEU A 28 0.85 16.54 6.25
C LEU A 28 0.29 17.49 7.30
N ILE A 29 -0.96 17.31 7.72
CA ILE A 29 -1.60 18.14 8.75
C ILE A 29 -0.88 18.02 10.10
N SER A 30 -0.47 16.81 10.47
CA SER A 30 0.21 16.54 11.75
C SER A 30 1.72 16.79 11.72
N GLY A 31 2.32 16.98 10.54
CA GLY A 31 3.78 17.08 10.37
C GLY A 31 4.54 15.75 10.47
N GLU A 32 3.84 14.63 10.51
CA GLU A 32 4.39 13.27 10.66
C GLU A 32 4.55 12.60 9.28
N THR A 33 5.39 13.18 8.43
CA THR A 33 5.51 12.83 7.01
C THR A 33 6.57 11.78 6.69
N ASP A 34 7.39 11.43 7.65
CA ASP A 34 8.47 10.45 7.45
C ASP A 34 7.93 9.02 7.43
N GLY A 35 8.49 8.22 6.53
CA GLY A 35 8.17 6.81 6.41
C GLY A 35 7.33 6.45 5.20
N LEU A 36 6.98 5.17 5.12
CA LEU A 36 6.23 4.61 4.01
C LEU A 36 5.50 3.33 4.40
N ILE A 37 4.52 2.99 3.60
CA ILE A 37 3.89 1.66 3.58
C ILE A 37 4.35 0.93 2.31
N LYS A 38 4.74 -0.34 2.47
CA LYS A 38 4.98 -1.26 1.35
C LYS A 38 4.06 -2.46 1.49
N VAL A 39 3.34 -2.78 0.44
CA VAL A 39 2.48 -3.97 0.34
C VAL A 39 3.01 -4.91 -0.73
N ILE A 40 2.85 -6.20 -0.49
CA ILE A 40 3.25 -7.27 -1.39
C ILE A 40 2.01 -8.13 -1.64
N VAL A 41 1.63 -8.25 -2.89
CA VAL A 41 0.39 -8.89 -3.31
C VAL A 41 0.71 -9.95 -4.35
N ASP A 42 0.09 -11.11 -4.24
CA ASP A 42 0.16 -12.14 -5.27
C ASP A 42 -0.45 -11.60 -6.58
N ARG A 43 0.24 -11.85 -7.70
CA ARG A 43 -0.22 -11.31 -8.99
C ARG A 43 -1.44 -12.04 -9.53
N ASP A 44 -1.56 -13.33 -9.25
CA ASP A 44 -2.57 -14.18 -9.88
C ASP A 44 -3.88 -14.19 -9.10
N ASP A 45 -3.80 -14.33 -7.78
CA ASP A 45 -4.99 -14.47 -6.93
C ASP A 45 -5.32 -13.25 -6.07
N ASP A 46 -4.48 -12.20 -6.16
CA ASP A 46 -4.63 -10.92 -5.44
C ASP A 46 -4.54 -11.04 -3.90
N LYS A 47 -3.96 -12.13 -3.41
CA LYS A 47 -3.75 -12.36 -1.99
C LYS A 47 -2.70 -11.42 -1.42
N ILE A 48 -2.98 -10.86 -0.24
CA ILE A 48 -2.00 -10.05 0.49
C ILE A 48 -0.95 -10.98 1.09
N LEU A 49 0.29 -10.90 0.61
CA LEU A 49 1.41 -11.73 1.05
C LEU A 49 2.23 -11.10 2.17
N GLY A 50 2.31 -9.78 2.18
CA GLY A 50 3.03 -9.05 3.22
C GLY A 50 2.71 -7.57 3.23
N VAL A 51 2.83 -6.97 4.41
CA VAL A 51 2.68 -5.53 4.64
C VAL A 51 3.77 -5.07 5.60
N HIS A 52 4.49 -4.03 5.20
CA HIS A 52 5.60 -3.46 5.96
C HIS A 52 5.43 -1.96 6.07
N ILE A 53 5.51 -1.44 7.29
CA ILE A 53 5.23 -0.04 7.59
C ILE A 53 6.34 0.51 8.46
N ILE A 54 6.85 1.68 8.09
CA ILE A 54 7.71 2.49 8.91
C ILE A 54 7.15 3.91 8.97
N GLY A 55 6.95 4.45 10.18
CA GLY A 55 6.42 5.80 10.35
C GLY A 55 5.47 5.92 11.53
N HIS A 56 4.89 7.12 11.67
CA HIS A 56 3.89 7.42 12.68
C HIS A 56 2.65 6.54 12.52
N ASN A 57 2.06 6.08 13.62
CA ASN A 57 0.91 5.17 13.63
C ASN A 57 1.13 3.79 12.96
N ALA A 58 2.37 3.37 12.74
CA ALA A 58 2.65 2.06 12.13
C ALA A 58 1.99 0.89 12.89
N SER A 59 1.98 0.93 14.23
CA SER A 59 1.35 -0.10 15.07
C SER A 59 -0.17 -0.21 14.86
N THR A 60 -0.84 0.91 14.67
CA THR A 60 -2.29 0.93 14.38
C THR A 60 -2.56 0.42 12.96
N LEU A 61 -1.81 0.90 11.98
CA LEU A 61 -1.99 0.50 10.59
C LEU A 61 -1.67 -0.98 10.34
N ILE A 62 -0.65 -1.52 11.00
CA ILE A 62 -0.31 -2.93 10.85
C ILE A 62 -1.39 -3.84 11.46
N SER A 63 -2.13 -3.37 12.46
CA SER A 63 -3.26 -4.11 13.03
C SER A 63 -4.41 -4.24 12.03
N ILE A 64 -4.66 -3.19 11.22
CA ILE A 64 -5.62 -3.26 10.11
C ILE A 64 -5.14 -4.30 9.09
N ALA A 65 -3.89 -4.22 8.65
CA ALA A 65 -3.32 -5.16 7.71
C ALA A 65 -3.36 -6.61 8.21
N SER A 66 -3.09 -6.82 9.52
CA SER A 66 -3.19 -8.13 10.16
C SER A 66 -4.60 -8.71 10.10
N SER A 67 -5.61 -7.86 10.33
CA SER A 67 -7.02 -8.27 10.24
C SER A 67 -7.41 -8.65 8.81
N LEU A 68 -6.97 -7.86 7.82
CA LEU A 68 -7.20 -8.17 6.40
C LEU A 68 -6.58 -9.50 5.99
N MET A 69 -5.34 -9.75 6.39
CA MET A 69 -4.63 -11.00 6.09
C MET A 69 -5.27 -12.19 6.82
N GLY A 70 -5.66 -12.02 8.07
CA GLY A 70 -6.32 -13.07 8.87
C GLY A 70 -7.69 -13.46 8.34
N GLN A 71 -8.41 -12.53 7.71
CA GLN A 71 -9.69 -12.76 7.05
C GLN A 71 -9.55 -13.11 5.55
N GLU A 72 -8.33 -13.25 5.06
CA GLU A 72 -8.01 -13.53 3.65
C GLU A 72 -8.65 -12.54 2.66
N VAL A 73 -8.84 -11.28 3.09
CA VAL A 73 -9.35 -10.20 2.23
C VAL A 73 -8.35 -9.95 1.10
N LYS A 74 -8.85 -9.86 -0.13
CA LYS A 74 -8.01 -9.59 -1.29
C LYS A 74 -7.64 -8.10 -1.36
N ALA A 75 -6.47 -7.80 -1.91
CA ALA A 75 -5.98 -6.43 -2.00
C ALA A 75 -6.95 -5.49 -2.72
N ARG A 76 -7.56 -5.93 -3.83
CA ARG A 76 -8.56 -5.14 -4.57
C ARG A 76 -9.87 -4.95 -3.82
N GLU A 77 -10.28 -5.92 -3.02
CA GLU A 77 -11.48 -5.78 -2.18
C GLU A 77 -11.28 -4.62 -1.20
N PHE A 78 -10.17 -4.62 -0.46
CA PHE A 78 -9.88 -3.55 0.48
C PHE A 78 -9.71 -2.19 -0.23
N SER A 79 -8.99 -2.14 -1.36
CA SER A 79 -8.76 -0.89 -2.10
C SER A 79 -10.03 -0.23 -2.65
N ARG A 80 -11.13 -0.99 -2.78
CA ARG A 80 -12.45 -0.47 -3.19
C ARG A 80 -13.30 0.05 -2.04
N LEU A 81 -12.95 -0.28 -0.80
CA LEU A 81 -13.71 0.21 0.35
C LEU A 81 -13.52 1.71 0.53
N ILE A 82 -14.60 2.37 0.92
CA ILE A 82 -14.56 3.79 1.27
C ILE A 82 -13.86 3.92 2.61
N GLN A 83 -12.84 4.78 2.65
CA GLN A 83 -12.14 5.17 3.87
C GLN A 83 -12.63 6.56 4.29
N ALA A 84 -12.67 6.82 5.59
CA ALA A 84 -12.91 8.17 6.09
C ALA A 84 -11.79 9.11 5.63
N HIS A 85 -12.12 10.36 5.32
CA HIS A 85 -11.17 11.36 4.84
C HIS A 85 -11.24 12.66 5.67
N PRO A 86 -10.08 13.25 6.08
CA PRO A 86 -8.73 12.72 5.92
C PRO A 86 -8.36 11.76 7.05
N THR A 87 -7.69 10.66 6.75
CA THR A 87 -7.23 9.69 7.75
C THR A 87 -5.89 9.05 7.37
N THR A 88 -5.19 8.52 8.37
CA THR A 88 -3.95 7.77 8.14
C THR A 88 -4.20 6.42 7.44
N PRO A 89 -5.28 5.66 7.73
CA PRO A 89 -5.59 4.42 7.02
C PRO A 89 -5.73 4.55 5.50
N GLU A 90 -6.07 5.73 4.97
CA GLU A 90 -6.06 5.96 3.52
C GLU A 90 -4.70 5.67 2.87
N ALA A 91 -3.59 5.85 3.62
CA ALA A 91 -2.26 5.51 3.14
C ALA A 91 -2.09 4.01 2.85
N LEU A 92 -2.74 3.15 3.64
CA LEU A 92 -2.74 1.70 3.38
C LEU A 92 -3.53 1.36 2.11
N LYS A 93 -4.70 1.98 1.92
CA LYS A 93 -5.49 1.85 0.69
C LYS A 93 -4.69 2.28 -0.54
N GLU A 94 -4.02 3.44 -0.46
CA GLU A 94 -3.19 3.97 -1.54
C GLU A 94 -2.02 3.04 -1.89
N ALA A 95 -1.39 2.39 -0.89
CA ALA A 95 -0.35 1.41 -1.15
C ALA A 95 -0.88 0.18 -1.93
N PHE A 96 -2.09 -0.30 -1.63
CA PHE A 96 -2.72 -1.36 -2.41
C PHE A 96 -3.11 -0.90 -3.81
N LEU A 97 -3.61 0.33 -3.96
CA LEU A 97 -3.88 0.90 -5.28
C LEU A 97 -2.59 1.05 -6.10
N ASP A 98 -1.47 1.44 -5.48
CA ASP A 98 -0.17 1.55 -6.16
C ASP A 98 0.31 0.20 -6.71
N ALA A 99 0.04 -0.90 -6.01
CA ALA A 99 0.37 -2.24 -6.50
C ALA A 99 -0.27 -2.57 -7.87
N ASP A 100 -1.41 -1.94 -8.17
CA ASP A 100 -2.09 -2.03 -9.48
C ASP A 100 -1.83 -0.79 -10.39
N GLY A 101 -0.98 0.15 -9.97
CA GLY A 101 -0.71 1.39 -10.69
C GLY A 101 -1.87 2.39 -10.68
N LEU A 102 -2.76 2.28 -9.69
CA LEU A 102 -4.00 3.05 -9.57
C LEU A 102 -3.99 4.08 -8.43
N ALA A 103 -2.85 4.28 -7.75
CA ALA A 103 -2.74 5.26 -6.68
C ALA A 103 -3.21 6.65 -7.12
N ILE A 104 -3.98 7.31 -6.27
CA ILE A 104 -4.62 8.61 -6.56
C ILE A 104 -3.68 9.76 -6.21
N HIS A 105 -3.02 9.65 -5.05
CA HIS A 105 -2.20 10.71 -4.46
C HIS A 105 -0.69 10.57 -4.75
N LEU A 106 -0.29 9.64 -5.63
CA LEU A 106 1.08 9.55 -6.11
C LEU A 106 1.22 10.25 -7.46
N PRO A 107 2.34 10.99 -7.68
CA PRO A 107 2.62 11.54 -8.99
C PRO A 107 2.79 10.39 -9.98
N LYS A 108 2.02 10.42 -11.06
CA LYS A 108 2.23 9.48 -12.16
C LYS A 108 3.56 9.81 -12.83
N PRO A 109 4.40 8.80 -13.19
CA PRO A 109 5.57 9.06 -13.99
C PRO A 109 5.15 9.83 -15.24
N LEU A 110 5.81 10.95 -15.50
CA LEU A 110 5.64 11.65 -16.76
C LEU A 110 5.87 10.61 -17.86
N ARG A 111 4.86 10.36 -18.69
CA ARG A 111 5.04 9.52 -19.88
C ARG A 111 6.13 10.18 -20.69
N GLY A 112 7.33 9.60 -20.68
CA GLY A 112 8.40 10.04 -21.56
C GLY A 112 7.81 10.05 -22.96
N ASN A 113 7.97 11.18 -23.68
CA ASN A 113 7.65 11.25 -25.09
C ASN A 113 8.30 10.06 -25.76
N ALA A 114 7.49 9.09 -26.18
CA ALA A 114 7.95 8.06 -27.10
C ALA A 114 8.53 8.83 -28.28
N LYS A 115 9.87 8.78 -28.42
CA LYS A 115 10.52 9.34 -29.59
C LYS A 115 9.85 8.73 -30.81
N ARG A 116 9.28 9.59 -31.61
CA ARG A 116 8.83 9.26 -32.95
C ARG A 116 9.98 8.75 -33.78
#